data_dd9c4b4bb01167958b335e95f51a78b3
#
_entry.id   dd9c4b4bb01167958b335e95f51a78b3
#
_cell.length_a   1.000
_cell.length_b   1.000
_cell.length_c   1.000
_cell.angle_alpha   90.00
_cell.angle_beta   90.00
_cell.angle_gamma   90.00
#
_symmetry.space_group_name_H-M   'P 1'
#
loop_
_entity.id
_entity.type
_entity.pdbx_description
1 polymer ?
#
loop_
_entity_poly.entity_id
_entity_poly.type
_entity_poly.pdbx_seq_one_letter_code
_entity_poly.pdbx_strand_id
1 'polypeptide(L)'
;LILPITFSLFCLFKVRGEKKILSQELIRTRPAKVLSGFVLGFALIVLLVGIAAIIYCCIADSENTTASMIITISVCVAVFSALGFFGYAYVRFNYVVVDPEGILVYRLFRKKRYYRYEEIGCFQDTMDLGMMGGLVGYDKANSKIFAIEAVHIGASAVAQRLREHGVLEKSKT
;
A
#
# COMPACT_ATOMS: atom_id res chain seq x y z
N LEU A 1 -17.18 -5.35 16.63
CA LEU A 1 -18.00 -4.24 16.10
C LEU A 1 -17.21 -3.15 15.38
N ILE A 2 -15.95 -2.87 15.75
CA ILE A 2 -15.12 -1.81 15.14
C ILE A 2 -14.64 -2.19 13.73
N LEU A 3 -14.31 -3.45 13.48
CA LEU A 3 -13.80 -3.93 12.18
C LEU A 3 -14.74 -3.71 10.99
N PRO A 4 -16.06 -4.02 11.05
CA PRO A 4 -16.96 -3.80 9.92
C PRO A 4 -17.22 -2.31 9.65
N ILE A 5 -17.18 -1.45 10.67
CA ILE A 5 -17.36 -0.01 10.52
C ILE A 5 -16.14 0.61 9.81
N THR A 6 -14.93 0.24 10.19
CA THR A 6 -13.70 0.70 9.55
C THR A 6 -13.60 0.24 8.10
N PHE A 7 -14.04 -0.99 7.80
CA PHE A 7 -14.08 -1.54 6.44
C PHE A 7 -15.11 -0.81 5.57
N SER A 8 -16.31 -0.55 6.10
CA SER A 8 -17.37 0.19 5.39
C SER A 8 -16.95 1.62 5.07
N LEU A 9 -16.33 2.33 6.03
CA LEU A 9 -15.76 3.66 5.82
C LEU A 9 -14.64 3.64 4.78
N PHE A 10 -13.77 2.66 4.81
CA PHE A 10 -12.70 2.48 3.82
C PHE A 10 -13.27 2.35 2.40
N CYS A 11 -14.29 1.50 2.20
CA CYS A 11 -14.94 1.31 0.90
C CYS A 11 -15.59 2.61 0.40
N LEU A 12 -16.29 3.37 1.26
CA LEU A 12 -16.91 4.64 0.90
C LEU A 12 -15.87 5.70 0.48
N PHE A 13 -14.77 5.84 1.22
CA PHE A 13 -13.70 6.77 0.88
C PHE A 13 -12.99 6.37 -0.42
N LYS A 14 -12.81 5.08 -0.68
CA LYS A 14 -12.22 4.57 -1.91
C LYS A 14 -13.09 4.95 -3.11
N VAL A 15 -14.38 4.63 -3.09
CA VAL A 15 -15.32 4.93 -4.19
C VAL A 15 -15.40 6.42 -4.48
N ARG A 16 -15.41 7.27 -3.44
CA ARG A 16 -15.44 8.73 -3.61
C ARG A 16 -14.15 9.28 -4.19
N GLY A 17 -13.00 8.68 -3.83
CA GLY A 17 -11.70 9.04 -4.36
C GLY A 17 -11.53 8.68 -5.83
N GLU A 18 -12.02 7.52 -6.26
CA GLU A 18 -11.92 7.06 -7.65
C GLU A 18 -12.74 7.92 -8.62
N LYS A 19 -13.98 8.29 -8.25
CA LYS A 19 -14.81 9.18 -9.07
C LYS A 19 -14.13 10.52 -9.38
N LYS A 20 -13.34 11.06 -8.44
CA LYS A 20 -12.60 12.30 -8.62
C LYS A 20 -11.37 12.15 -9.54
N ILE A 21 -10.78 10.97 -9.59
CA ILE A 21 -9.56 10.72 -10.38
C ILE A 21 -9.89 10.42 -11.84
N LEU A 22 -11.02 9.77 -12.12
CA LEU A 22 -11.48 9.45 -13.48
C LEU A 22 -11.63 10.68 -14.39
N SER A 23 -11.82 11.86 -13.82
CA SER A 23 -11.96 13.13 -14.57
C SER A 23 -10.64 13.87 -14.83
N GLN A 24 -9.48 13.31 -14.44
CA GLN A 24 -8.19 13.97 -14.58
C GLN A 24 -7.40 13.41 -15.75
N GLU A 25 -6.76 14.28 -16.54
CA GLU A 25 -5.82 13.90 -17.61
C GLU A 25 -4.62 13.10 -17.04
N LEU A 26 -4.17 13.48 -15.84
CA LEU A 26 -3.08 12.82 -15.13
C LEU A 26 -3.62 12.00 -13.98
N ILE A 27 -3.61 10.67 -14.14
CA ILE A 27 -4.08 9.74 -13.11
C ILE A 27 -2.89 9.35 -12.22
N ARG A 28 -2.96 9.71 -10.95
CA ARG A 28 -1.98 9.26 -9.95
C ARG A 28 -2.64 8.32 -8.96
N THR A 29 -2.19 7.05 -8.94
CA THR A 29 -2.64 6.13 -7.90
C THR A 29 -2.08 6.57 -6.55
N ARG A 30 -2.92 6.54 -5.53
CA ARG A 30 -2.53 6.92 -4.17
C ARG A 30 -3.08 5.88 -3.19
N PRO A 31 -2.30 5.51 -2.16
CA PRO A 31 -2.86 4.71 -1.09
C PRO A 31 -4.02 5.48 -0.44
N ALA A 32 -5.04 4.77 -0.02
CA ALA A 32 -6.12 5.39 0.74
C ALA A 32 -5.53 6.03 2.01
N LYS A 33 -5.80 7.32 2.22
CA LYS A 33 -5.28 8.08 3.36
C LYS A 33 -5.56 7.40 4.70
N VAL A 34 -6.74 6.77 4.79
CA VAL A 34 -7.16 6.03 5.99
C VAL A 34 -6.23 4.85 6.25
N LEU A 35 -5.85 4.08 5.22
CA LEU A 35 -4.95 2.94 5.37
C LEU A 35 -3.55 3.37 5.79
N SER A 36 -2.98 4.37 5.11
CA SER A 36 -1.65 4.88 5.46
C SER A 36 -1.61 5.49 6.86
N GLY A 37 -2.67 6.21 7.25
CA GLY A 37 -2.84 6.74 8.59
C GLY A 37 -2.97 5.64 9.66
N PHE A 38 -3.71 4.57 9.35
CA PHE A 38 -3.86 3.44 10.26
C PHE A 38 -2.53 2.70 10.49
N VAL A 39 -1.78 2.41 9.43
CA VAL A 39 -0.47 1.73 9.53
C VAL A 39 0.52 2.58 10.35
N LEU A 40 0.58 3.88 10.08
CA LEU A 40 1.44 4.79 10.83
C LEU A 40 0.99 4.90 12.29
N GLY A 41 -0.31 5.08 12.53
CA GLY A 41 -0.88 5.16 13.87
C GLY A 41 -0.61 3.90 14.69
N PHE A 42 -0.76 2.71 14.09
CA PHE A 42 -0.44 1.46 14.74
C PHE A 42 1.05 1.38 15.12
N ALA A 43 1.96 1.74 14.21
CA ALA A 43 3.39 1.75 14.50
C ALA A 43 3.76 2.69 15.66
N LEU A 44 3.14 3.88 15.71
CA LEU A 44 3.33 4.84 16.80
C LEU A 44 2.78 4.34 18.13
N ILE A 45 1.60 3.71 18.13
CA ILE A 45 1.02 3.13 19.35
C ILE A 45 1.93 2.02 19.90
N VAL A 46 2.39 1.10 19.04
CA VAL A 46 3.33 0.03 19.46
C VAL A 46 4.60 0.64 20.07
N LEU A 47 5.15 1.67 19.45
CA LEU A 47 6.34 2.35 19.95
C LEU A 47 6.08 2.99 21.32
N LEU A 48 5.01 3.77 21.48
CA LEU A 48 4.68 4.47 22.73
C LEU A 48 4.37 3.50 23.86
N VAL A 49 3.56 2.47 23.60
CA VAL A 49 3.23 1.45 24.61
C VAL A 49 4.48 0.66 25.01
N GLY A 50 5.35 0.37 24.02
CA GLY A 50 6.61 -0.33 24.30
C GLY A 50 7.56 0.51 25.16
N ILE A 51 7.71 1.80 24.87
CA ILE A 51 8.51 2.71 25.70
C ILE A 51 7.95 2.79 27.12
N ALA A 52 6.62 2.95 27.26
CA ALA A 52 5.96 2.99 28.57
C ALA A 52 6.19 1.70 29.37
N ALA A 53 6.13 0.52 28.71
CA ALA A 53 6.40 -0.77 29.33
C ALA A 53 7.85 -0.89 29.82
N ILE A 54 8.82 -0.43 29.03
CA ILE A 54 10.24 -0.42 29.41
C ILE A 54 10.45 0.48 30.63
N ILE A 55 9.91 1.70 30.60
CA ILE A 55 9.99 2.64 31.72
C ILE A 55 9.38 2.04 33.00
N TYR A 56 8.19 1.44 32.86
CA TYR A 56 7.54 0.75 33.96
C TYR A 56 8.42 -0.36 34.57
N CYS A 57 9.01 -1.21 33.72
CA CYS A 57 9.93 -2.26 34.16
C CYS A 57 11.16 -1.71 34.88
N CYS A 58 11.68 -0.56 34.46
CA CYS A 58 12.85 0.07 35.11
C CYS A 58 12.52 0.73 36.46
N ILE A 59 11.27 1.23 36.64
CA ILE A 59 10.86 1.92 37.88
C ILE A 59 10.32 0.95 38.93
N ALA A 60 9.65 -0.12 38.49
CA ALA A 60 8.91 -1.02 39.36
C ALA A 60 9.80 -1.85 40.29
N ASP A 61 11.13 -1.77 40.16
CA ASP A 61 12.16 -2.41 41.02
C ASP A 61 11.71 -3.78 41.57
N SER A 62 11.07 -4.57 40.71
CA SER A 62 10.49 -5.83 41.11
C SER A 62 11.56 -6.92 41.02
N GLU A 63 11.74 -7.71 42.08
CA GLU A 63 12.64 -8.86 42.13
C GLU A 63 12.44 -9.83 40.95
N ASN A 64 11.31 -9.74 40.25
CA ASN A 64 10.96 -10.53 39.07
C ASN A 64 11.36 -9.91 37.73
N THR A 65 11.81 -8.65 37.68
CA THR A 65 12.18 -8.00 36.41
C THR A 65 13.64 -8.28 36.11
N THR A 66 13.89 -9.25 35.25
CA THR A 66 15.24 -9.61 34.80
C THR A 66 15.67 -8.73 33.62
N ALA A 67 16.99 -8.42 33.53
CA ALA A 67 17.56 -7.72 32.38
C ALA A 67 17.16 -8.36 31.02
N SER A 68 17.02 -9.67 31.00
CA SER A 68 16.55 -10.44 29.84
C SER A 68 15.13 -10.05 29.39
N MET A 69 14.22 -9.78 30.32
CA MET A 69 12.87 -9.31 29.97
C MET A 69 12.89 -7.93 29.31
N ILE A 70 13.67 -7.00 29.88
CA ILE A 70 13.79 -5.64 29.30
C ILE A 70 14.38 -5.69 27.89
N ILE A 71 15.42 -6.49 27.70
CA ILE A 71 16.04 -6.69 26.38
C ILE A 71 15.02 -7.28 25.40
N THR A 72 14.29 -8.32 25.81
CA THR A 72 13.28 -8.97 24.95
C THR A 72 12.19 -8.00 24.53
N ILE A 73 11.62 -7.25 25.47
CA ILE A 73 10.59 -6.23 25.17
C ILE A 73 11.17 -5.19 24.21
N SER A 74 12.39 -4.68 24.46
CA SER A 74 13.02 -3.67 23.63
C SER A 74 13.24 -4.16 22.19
N VAL A 75 13.70 -5.39 22.01
CA VAL A 75 13.87 -5.98 20.68
C VAL A 75 12.52 -6.16 19.99
N CYS A 76 11.51 -6.66 20.66
CA CYS A 76 10.16 -6.80 20.09
C CYS A 76 9.60 -5.45 19.64
N VAL A 77 9.66 -4.43 20.49
CA VAL A 77 9.19 -3.07 20.18
C VAL A 77 9.93 -2.50 18.98
N ALA A 78 11.26 -2.64 18.92
CA ALA A 78 12.08 -2.17 17.82
C ALA A 78 11.69 -2.85 16.50
N VAL A 79 11.54 -4.18 16.49
CA VAL A 79 11.17 -4.96 15.30
C VAL A 79 9.78 -4.59 14.81
N PHE A 80 8.76 -4.59 15.68
CA PHE A 80 7.39 -4.29 15.28
C PHE A 80 7.22 -2.83 14.82
N SER A 81 7.88 -1.89 15.48
CA SER A 81 7.87 -0.49 15.05
C SER A 81 8.56 -0.32 13.69
N ALA A 82 9.72 -0.95 13.48
CA ALA A 82 10.44 -0.92 12.22
C ALA A 82 9.58 -1.51 11.07
N LEU A 83 8.92 -2.67 11.29
CA LEU A 83 8.00 -3.28 10.32
C LEU A 83 6.82 -2.35 9.99
N GLY A 84 6.25 -1.68 10.98
CA GLY A 84 5.16 -0.72 10.79
C GLY A 84 5.60 0.50 9.98
N PHE A 85 6.75 1.10 10.30
CA PHE A 85 7.30 2.23 9.52
C PHE A 85 7.69 1.81 8.10
N PHE A 86 8.28 0.63 7.93
CA PHE A 86 8.59 0.09 6.61
C PHE A 86 7.31 -0.16 5.79
N GLY A 87 6.28 -0.75 6.40
CA GLY A 87 4.97 -0.94 5.77
C GLY A 87 4.34 0.38 5.34
N TYR A 88 4.38 1.40 6.19
CA TYR A 88 3.94 2.75 5.84
C TYR A 88 4.72 3.33 4.65
N ALA A 89 6.05 3.24 4.68
CA ALA A 89 6.91 3.71 3.59
C ALA A 89 6.62 2.96 2.29
N TYR A 90 6.46 1.64 2.36
CA TYR A 90 6.12 0.80 1.21
C TYR A 90 4.80 1.25 0.57
N VAL A 91 3.75 1.37 1.35
CA VAL A 91 2.43 1.82 0.86
C VAL A 91 2.50 3.26 0.31
N ARG A 92 3.27 4.13 0.93
CA ARG A 92 3.35 5.55 0.57
C ARG A 92 4.14 5.83 -0.69
N PHE A 93 5.22 5.08 -0.93
CA PHE A 93 6.17 5.35 -2.00
C PHE A 93 6.02 4.42 -3.22
N ASN A 94 5.21 3.37 -3.13
CA ASN A 94 4.84 2.57 -4.28
C ASN A 94 3.56 3.13 -4.89
N TYR A 95 3.67 3.80 -6.04
CA TYR A 95 2.52 4.33 -6.77
C TYR A 95 2.82 4.42 -8.26
N VAL A 96 1.77 4.56 -9.04
CA VAL A 96 1.83 4.68 -10.49
C VAL A 96 1.20 6.00 -10.90
N VAL A 97 1.84 6.69 -11.84
CA VAL A 97 1.30 7.87 -12.48
C VAL A 97 1.06 7.54 -13.95
N VAL A 98 -0.15 7.75 -14.40
CA VAL A 98 -0.57 7.51 -15.79
C VAL A 98 -0.79 8.85 -16.46
N ASP A 99 -0.13 9.06 -17.55
CA ASP A 99 -0.29 10.23 -18.44
C ASP A 99 -0.87 9.78 -19.80
N PRO A 100 -1.17 10.71 -20.73
CA PRO A 100 -1.70 10.35 -22.04
C PRO A 100 -0.79 9.48 -22.91
N GLU A 101 0.51 9.48 -22.66
CA GLU A 101 1.50 8.79 -23.48
C GLU A 101 2.00 7.48 -22.86
N GLY A 102 1.83 7.30 -21.54
CA GLY A 102 2.35 6.09 -20.88
C GLY A 102 2.15 6.05 -19.36
N ILE A 103 2.96 5.24 -18.74
CA ILE A 103 2.88 4.93 -17.31
C ILE A 103 4.23 5.12 -16.64
N LEU A 104 4.28 5.98 -15.62
CA LEU A 104 5.45 6.16 -14.77
C LEU A 104 5.28 5.39 -13.45
N VAL A 105 6.15 4.43 -13.24
CA VAL A 105 6.13 3.53 -12.08
C VAL A 105 7.14 3.97 -11.04
N TYR A 106 6.65 4.26 -9.84
CA TYR A 106 7.45 4.54 -8.65
C TYR A 106 7.49 3.32 -7.74
N ARG A 107 8.68 2.92 -7.31
CA ARG A 107 8.88 1.83 -6.35
C ARG A 107 9.86 2.26 -5.27
N LEU A 108 9.56 1.88 -4.04
CA LEU A 108 10.48 2.06 -2.92
C LEU A 108 11.83 1.37 -3.24
N PHE A 109 12.94 2.08 -3.03
CA PHE A 109 14.32 1.63 -3.30
C PHE A 109 14.67 1.30 -4.76
N ARG A 110 13.81 1.61 -5.73
CA ARG A 110 14.11 1.40 -7.15
C ARG A 110 14.01 2.71 -7.92
N LYS A 111 14.80 2.82 -9.00
CA LYS A 111 14.70 3.94 -9.94
C LYS A 111 13.30 3.93 -10.55
N LYS A 112 12.70 5.12 -10.65
CA LYS A 112 11.46 5.31 -11.40
C LYS A 112 11.67 4.90 -12.85
N ARG A 113 10.67 4.23 -13.44
CA ARG A 113 10.69 3.78 -14.84
C ARG A 113 9.44 4.26 -15.53
N TYR A 114 9.62 4.73 -16.76
CA TYR A 114 8.54 5.12 -17.65
C TYR A 114 8.33 4.03 -18.70
N TYR A 115 7.09 3.69 -18.98
CA TYR A 115 6.68 2.71 -19.99
C TYR A 115 5.64 3.36 -20.90
N ARG A 116 5.87 3.34 -22.21
CA ARG A 116 4.86 3.72 -23.19
C ARG A 116 3.79 2.64 -23.29
N TYR A 117 2.56 2.99 -23.66
CA TYR A 117 1.50 2.00 -23.81
C TYR A 117 1.85 0.88 -24.78
N GLU A 118 2.62 1.19 -25.83
CA GLU A 118 3.11 0.22 -26.82
C GLU A 118 4.07 -0.83 -26.24
N GLU A 119 4.73 -0.54 -25.14
CA GLU A 119 5.64 -1.45 -24.45
C GLU A 119 4.90 -2.42 -23.51
N ILE A 120 3.63 -2.09 -23.18
CA ILE A 120 2.79 -2.89 -22.31
C ILE A 120 2.10 -3.98 -23.16
N GLY A 121 2.45 -5.23 -22.93
CA GLY A 121 1.88 -6.37 -23.66
C GLY A 121 0.48 -6.71 -23.20
N CYS A 122 0.26 -6.81 -21.90
CA CYS A 122 -1.05 -7.10 -21.33
C CYS A 122 -1.14 -6.62 -19.86
N PHE A 123 -2.37 -6.57 -19.35
CA PHE A 123 -2.61 -6.38 -17.92
C PHE A 123 -3.63 -7.39 -17.39
N GLN A 124 -3.58 -7.63 -16.11
CA GLN A 124 -4.53 -8.48 -15.40
C GLN A 124 -5.22 -7.65 -14.33
N ASP A 125 -6.55 -7.62 -14.39
CA ASP A 125 -7.40 -6.94 -13.42
C ASP A 125 -8.06 -7.96 -12.51
N THR A 126 -7.70 -7.95 -11.24
CA THR A 126 -8.25 -8.82 -10.19
C THR A 126 -8.92 -8.02 -9.07
N MET A 127 -9.37 -6.81 -9.37
CA MET A 127 -9.95 -5.91 -8.38
C MET A 127 -11.24 -6.39 -7.74
N ASP A 128 -11.97 -7.26 -8.42
CA ASP A 128 -13.16 -7.94 -7.90
C ASP A 128 -12.86 -8.93 -6.76
N LEU A 129 -11.60 -9.34 -6.58
CA LEU A 129 -11.16 -10.12 -5.40
C LEU A 129 -11.06 -9.26 -4.11
N GLY A 130 -11.61 -8.05 -4.12
CA GLY A 130 -11.64 -7.16 -2.97
C GLY A 130 -10.25 -6.67 -2.55
N MET A 131 -9.92 -6.76 -1.26
CA MET A 131 -8.63 -6.26 -0.74
C MET A 131 -7.40 -7.04 -1.22
N MET A 132 -7.58 -8.29 -1.65
CA MET A 132 -6.49 -9.14 -2.16
C MET A 132 -6.28 -8.97 -3.66
N GLY A 133 -7.16 -8.25 -4.35
CA GLY A 133 -7.04 -7.98 -5.77
C GLY A 133 -6.10 -6.83 -6.10
N GLY A 134 -6.00 -6.55 -7.37
CA GLY A 134 -5.19 -5.44 -7.89
C GLY A 134 -5.09 -5.43 -9.39
N LEU A 135 -4.29 -4.51 -9.90
CA LEU A 135 -3.98 -4.38 -11.30
C LEU A 135 -2.50 -4.68 -11.52
N VAL A 136 -2.20 -5.64 -12.36
CA VAL A 136 -0.82 -6.02 -12.69
C VAL A 136 -0.60 -5.84 -14.19
N GLY A 137 0.43 -5.08 -14.56
CA GLY A 137 0.84 -4.89 -15.95
C GLY A 137 2.09 -5.70 -16.28
N TYR A 138 2.12 -6.21 -17.50
CA TYR A 138 3.21 -7.03 -18.06
C TYR A 138 3.71 -6.41 -19.36
N ASP A 139 4.99 -6.56 -19.66
CA ASP A 139 5.56 -6.23 -20.95
C ASP A 139 5.23 -7.29 -22.01
N LYS A 140 5.69 -7.07 -23.25
CA LYS A 140 5.53 -8.04 -24.36
C LYS A 140 6.26 -9.35 -24.11
N ALA A 141 7.26 -9.38 -23.22
CA ALA A 141 7.97 -10.59 -22.81
C ALA A 141 7.29 -11.29 -21.61
N ASN A 142 6.08 -10.83 -21.22
CA ASN A 142 5.33 -11.31 -20.05
C ASN A 142 6.05 -11.10 -18.71
N SER A 143 6.98 -10.14 -18.64
CA SER A 143 7.63 -9.74 -17.40
C SER A 143 6.81 -8.67 -16.68
N LYS A 144 6.69 -8.78 -15.36
CA LYS A 144 5.91 -7.84 -14.54
C LYS A 144 6.54 -6.45 -14.49
N ILE A 145 5.86 -5.46 -15.06
CA ILE A 145 6.31 -4.05 -15.09
C ILE A 145 5.80 -3.25 -13.91
N PHE A 146 4.53 -3.40 -13.55
CA PHE A 146 3.95 -2.73 -12.38
C PHE A 146 2.89 -3.60 -11.70
N ALA A 147 2.59 -3.26 -10.47
CA ALA A 147 1.43 -3.76 -9.74
C ALA A 147 0.84 -2.63 -8.92
N ILE A 148 -0.47 -2.54 -8.93
CA ILE A 148 -1.26 -1.61 -8.14
C ILE A 148 -2.20 -2.45 -7.31
N GLU A 149 -2.05 -2.41 -6.00
CA GLU A 149 -2.91 -3.15 -5.08
C GLU A 149 -4.30 -2.53 -5.04
N ALA A 150 -5.31 -3.34 -4.76
CA ALA A 150 -6.71 -2.90 -4.68
C ALA A 150 -6.96 -1.81 -3.63
N VAL A 151 -6.05 -1.66 -2.67
CA VAL A 151 -6.10 -0.61 -1.65
C VAL A 151 -5.70 0.78 -2.17
N HIS A 152 -5.13 0.87 -3.37
CA HIS A 152 -4.80 2.14 -3.99
C HIS A 152 -6.03 2.73 -4.70
N ILE A 153 -6.27 4.02 -4.46
CA ILE A 153 -7.28 4.79 -5.18
C ILE A 153 -6.73 5.10 -6.58
N GLY A 154 -7.57 4.94 -7.61
CA GLY A 154 -7.21 5.21 -9.01
C GLY A 154 -6.80 3.97 -9.80
N ALA A 155 -6.79 2.79 -9.21
CA ALA A 155 -6.44 1.56 -9.90
C ALA A 155 -7.44 1.22 -11.02
N SER A 156 -8.75 1.41 -10.80
CA SER A 156 -9.79 1.24 -11.82
C SER A 156 -9.64 2.24 -12.98
N ALA A 157 -9.26 3.48 -12.68
CA ALA A 157 -9.00 4.49 -13.70
C ALA A 157 -7.77 4.12 -14.57
N VAL A 158 -6.73 3.52 -13.97
CA VAL A 158 -5.60 2.98 -14.74
C VAL A 158 -6.03 1.83 -15.63
N ALA A 159 -6.84 0.88 -15.12
CA ALA A 159 -7.36 -0.22 -15.93
C ALA A 159 -8.18 0.27 -17.12
N GLN A 160 -9.06 1.26 -16.89
CA GLN A 160 -9.83 1.88 -17.95
C GLN A 160 -8.93 2.54 -19.00
N ARG A 161 -7.92 3.30 -18.60
CA ARG A 161 -6.98 3.95 -19.52
C ARG A 161 -6.19 2.94 -20.37
N LEU A 162 -5.79 1.81 -19.77
CA LEU A 162 -5.14 0.72 -20.50
C LEU A 162 -6.05 0.12 -21.58
N ARG A 163 -7.35 -0.07 -21.26
CA ARG A 163 -8.36 -0.55 -22.24
C ARG A 163 -8.55 0.46 -23.37
N GLU A 164 -8.63 1.76 -23.06
CA GLU A 164 -8.77 2.84 -24.06
C GLU A 164 -7.58 2.89 -25.04
N HIS A 165 -6.38 2.52 -24.58
CA HIS A 165 -5.17 2.41 -25.41
C HIS A 165 -5.00 1.03 -26.07
N GLY A 166 -6.00 0.15 -25.98
CA GLY A 166 -5.98 -1.15 -26.65
C GLY A 166 -5.03 -2.18 -26.02
N VAL A 167 -4.57 -1.97 -24.79
CA VAL A 167 -3.75 -2.97 -24.07
C VAL A 167 -4.62 -4.18 -23.72
N LEU A 168 -4.15 -5.37 -24.05
CA LEU A 168 -4.89 -6.62 -23.85
C LEU A 168 -5.11 -6.91 -22.37
N GLU A 169 -6.36 -7.20 -22.01
CA GLU A 169 -6.69 -7.71 -20.68
C GLU A 169 -6.53 -9.24 -20.67
N LYS A 170 -5.66 -9.74 -19.79
CA LYS A 170 -5.44 -11.15 -19.60
C LYS A 170 -6.62 -11.76 -18.85
N SER A 171 -7.25 -12.77 -19.48
CA SER A 171 -8.36 -13.51 -18.85
C SER A 171 -7.92 -14.10 -17.50
N LYS A 172 -8.87 -14.09 -16.56
CA LYS A 172 -8.70 -14.76 -15.25
C LYS A 172 -8.69 -16.27 -15.50
N THR A 173 -7.54 -16.87 -15.27
CA THR A 173 -7.40 -18.32 -15.22
C THR A 173 -7.57 -18.78 -13.80
#